data_7b527da77a16007334a8d7ab48218e07
#
_entry.id   7b527da77a16007334a8d7ab48218e07
#
_cell.length_a   1.000
_cell.length_b   1.000
_cell.length_c   1.000
_cell.angle_alpha   90.00
_cell.angle_beta   90.00
_cell.angle_gamma   90.00
#
_symmetry.space_group_name_H-M   'P 1'
#
loop_
_entity.id
_entity.type
_entity.pdbx_description
1 polymer ?
#
loop_
_entity_poly.entity_id
_entity_poly.type
_entity_poly.pdbx_seq_one_letter_code
_entity_poly.pdbx_strand_id
1 'polypeptide(L)'
;MKIDLHCHTIKAKSGDGGRGIDPTSLAETLANNQVGIAAITNHNLFDLSKFKQCVAEASAKGISLWPGIELDIRGKSGVVGHVIVIADPVYVEQFSDVCNGMVQCTHPDDFVLEWDKLADTFVGQGFDFIVMSHYRPFKGKSFKDKALPYADNQALKASFPVETPFFFEPSNLKRAGIMYADGVDCLIGSDVKDWSKYCECSLPEIKLEVKSFNQFLLLLRKTPEVLKSVMDKKTSEQVEITLFDGDAKLAFPVYNDVTIVFGAKGTGKTALLK
;
A
#
# COMPACT_ATOMS: atom_id res chain seq x y z
N MET A 1 1.60 -12.90 -3.43
CA MET A 1 0.36 -12.08 -3.47
C MET A 1 0.75 -10.65 -3.83
N LYS A 2 0.15 -10.08 -4.88
CA LYS A 2 0.37 -8.67 -5.22
C LYS A 2 -0.41 -7.75 -4.29
N ILE A 3 0.14 -6.56 -4.04
CA ILE A 3 -0.51 -5.50 -3.28
C ILE A 3 -0.56 -4.22 -4.10
N ASP A 4 -1.63 -3.44 -3.94
CA ASP A 4 -1.76 -2.12 -4.54
C ASP A 4 -2.28 -1.10 -3.51
N LEU A 5 -1.40 -0.26 -3.03
CA LEU A 5 -1.71 0.70 -1.96
C LEU A 5 -2.09 2.10 -2.48
N HIS A 6 -2.32 2.24 -3.79
CA HIS A 6 -2.70 3.51 -4.41
C HIS A 6 -3.64 3.30 -5.59
N CYS A 7 -4.95 3.17 -5.31
CA CYS A 7 -5.99 3.02 -6.31
C CYS A 7 -7.05 4.14 -6.21
N HIS A 8 -7.54 4.58 -7.35
CA HIS A 8 -8.66 5.51 -7.43
C HIS A 8 -9.89 4.82 -8.01
N THR A 9 -11.05 5.04 -7.41
CA THR A 9 -12.34 4.45 -7.87
C THR A 9 -13.35 5.50 -8.29
N ILE A 10 -13.04 6.77 -8.01
CA ILE A 10 -13.91 7.92 -8.32
C ILE A 10 -13.08 8.97 -9.04
N LYS A 11 -13.71 9.63 -10.00
CA LYS A 11 -13.20 10.86 -10.60
C LYS A 11 -13.51 12.03 -9.65
N ALA A 12 -12.69 12.20 -8.61
CA ALA A 12 -12.91 13.20 -7.57
C ALA A 12 -12.51 14.60 -8.04
N LYS A 13 -11.36 14.72 -8.71
CA LYS A 13 -10.85 15.99 -9.26
C LYS A 13 -11.10 16.11 -10.76
N SER A 14 -11.07 17.33 -11.26
CA SER A 14 -11.20 17.64 -12.68
C SER A 14 -10.13 16.94 -13.54
N GLY A 15 -8.93 16.75 -13.00
CA GLY A 15 -7.79 16.10 -13.66
C GLY A 15 -7.77 14.58 -13.61
N ASP A 16 -8.73 13.91 -12.97
CA ASP A 16 -8.67 12.46 -12.69
C ASP A 16 -8.95 11.55 -13.90
N GLY A 17 -9.32 12.11 -15.04
CA GLY A 17 -9.41 11.34 -16.29
C GLY A 17 -10.31 10.11 -16.20
N GLY A 18 -9.74 8.92 -16.50
CA GLY A 18 -10.41 7.61 -16.50
C GLY A 18 -10.33 6.83 -15.19
N ARG A 19 -10.16 7.50 -14.03
CA ARG A 19 -9.97 6.84 -12.72
C ARG A 19 -11.25 6.22 -12.14
N GLY A 20 -12.44 6.57 -12.65
CA GLY A 20 -13.70 6.00 -12.17
C GLY A 20 -13.86 4.54 -12.56
N ILE A 21 -14.32 3.71 -11.62
CA ILE A 21 -14.65 2.30 -11.85
C ILE A 21 -15.82 1.89 -10.93
N ASP A 22 -16.69 1.02 -11.41
CA ASP A 22 -17.74 0.44 -10.58
C ASP A 22 -17.19 -0.70 -9.68
N PRO A 23 -17.88 -1.04 -8.58
CA PRO A 23 -17.39 -2.02 -7.62
C PRO A 23 -17.13 -3.40 -8.19
N THR A 24 -18.00 -3.90 -9.07
CA THR A 24 -17.87 -5.24 -9.66
C THR A 24 -16.67 -5.29 -10.60
N SER A 25 -16.54 -4.32 -11.51
CA SER A 25 -15.40 -4.20 -12.42
C SER A 25 -14.07 -4.01 -11.66
N LEU A 26 -14.06 -3.29 -10.55
CA LEU A 26 -12.90 -3.17 -9.67
C LEU A 26 -12.47 -4.55 -9.15
N ALA A 27 -13.41 -5.27 -8.54
CA ALA A 27 -13.13 -6.59 -7.96
C ALA A 27 -12.63 -7.58 -9.02
N GLU A 28 -13.22 -7.58 -10.22
CA GLU A 28 -12.78 -8.41 -11.35
C GLU A 28 -11.38 -8.04 -11.83
N THR A 29 -11.09 -6.75 -11.98
CA THR A 29 -9.78 -6.27 -12.43
C THR A 29 -8.69 -6.66 -11.43
N LEU A 30 -8.92 -6.44 -10.13
CA LEU A 30 -7.95 -6.83 -9.08
C LEU A 30 -7.72 -8.34 -9.05
N ALA A 31 -8.79 -9.15 -9.11
CA ALA A 31 -8.70 -10.62 -9.13
C ALA A 31 -7.91 -11.13 -10.35
N ASN A 32 -8.22 -10.63 -11.55
CA ASN A 32 -7.55 -11.02 -12.79
C ASN A 32 -6.05 -10.68 -12.78
N ASN A 33 -5.65 -9.68 -12.00
CA ASN A 33 -4.25 -9.27 -11.84
C ASN A 33 -3.59 -9.88 -10.58
N GLN A 34 -4.26 -10.79 -9.86
CA GLN A 34 -3.74 -11.49 -8.68
C GLN A 34 -3.42 -10.54 -7.50
N VAL A 35 -4.16 -9.45 -7.39
CA VAL A 35 -4.05 -8.50 -6.28
C VAL A 35 -4.86 -9.05 -5.11
N GLY A 36 -4.21 -9.29 -3.98
CA GLY A 36 -4.88 -9.78 -2.76
C GLY A 36 -5.19 -8.68 -1.75
N ILE A 37 -4.46 -7.55 -1.82
CA ILE A 37 -4.71 -6.37 -0.98
C ILE A 37 -4.66 -5.13 -1.87
N ALA A 38 -5.66 -4.24 -1.73
CA ALA A 38 -5.62 -2.93 -2.36
C ALA A 38 -6.15 -1.84 -1.41
N ALA A 39 -5.63 -0.59 -1.54
CA ALA A 39 -6.15 0.56 -0.83
C ALA A 39 -6.86 1.52 -1.80
N ILE A 40 -8.06 1.93 -1.46
CA ILE A 40 -8.80 2.95 -2.22
C ILE A 40 -8.44 4.31 -1.66
N THR A 41 -7.78 5.16 -2.47
CA THR A 41 -7.16 6.42 -2.06
C THR A 41 -7.55 7.56 -2.99
N ASN A 42 -8.84 7.84 -3.11
CA ASN A 42 -9.32 8.90 -3.99
C ASN A 42 -8.80 10.28 -3.54
N HIS A 43 -8.61 11.20 -4.50
CA HIS A 43 -8.11 12.55 -4.26
C HIS A 43 -9.07 13.37 -3.38
N ASN A 44 -8.60 13.81 -2.20
CA ASN A 44 -9.33 14.71 -1.29
C ASN A 44 -10.78 14.28 -1.02
N LEU A 45 -11.08 12.99 -1.11
CA LEU A 45 -12.42 12.46 -0.95
C LEU A 45 -12.38 11.02 -0.44
N PHE A 46 -13.08 10.76 0.67
CA PHE A 46 -13.40 9.42 1.11
C PHE A 46 -14.92 9.20 1.06
N ASP A 47 -15.37 8.37 0.12
CA ASP A 47 -16.78 7.98 -0.02
C ASP A 47 -17.02 6.63 0.65
N LEU A 48 -17.53 6.67 1.89
CA LEU A 48 -17.80 5.48 2.70
C LEU A 48 -18.80 4.53 2.02
N SER A 49 -19.83 5.07 1.37
CA SER A 49 -20.87 4.25 0.73
C SER A 49 -20.28 3.47 -0.45
N LYS A 50 -19.53 4.16 -1.31
CA LYS A 50 -18.82 3.55 -2.43
C LYS A 50 -17.77 2.55 -1.95
N PHE A 51 -17.02 2.89 -0.91
CA PHE A 51 -16.01 2.00 -0.32
C PHE A 51 -16.65 0.70 0.15
N LYS A 52 -17.77 0.75 0.90
CA LYS A 52 -18.49 -0.45 1.37
C LYS A 52 -18.99 -1.33 0.21
N GLN A 53 -19.47 -0.73 -0.87
CA GLN A 53 -19.86 -1.47 -2.06
C GLN A 53 -18.65 -2.19 -2.69
N CYS A 54 -17.51 -1.50 -2.81
CA CYS A 54 -16.29 -2.11 -3.32
C CYS A 54 -15.80 -3.26 -2.42
N VAL A 55 -15.86 -3.10 -1.09
CA VAL A 55 -15.50 -4.16 -0.13
C VAL A 55 -16.36 -5.40 -0.30
N ALA A 56 -17.68 -5.24 -0.48
CA ALA A 56 -18.59 -6.37 -0.66
C ALA A 56 -18.21 -7.21 -1.90
N GLU A 57 -17.96 -6.56 -3.04
CA GLU A 57 -17.56 -7.23 -4.29
C GLU A 57 -16.16 -7.85 -4.21
N ALA A 58 -15.19 -7.13 -3.65
CA ALA A 58 -13.81 -7.59 -3.53
C ALA A 58 -13.66 -8.76 -2.56
N SER A 59 -14.37 -8.73 -1.42
CA SER A 59 -14.35 -9.80 -0.42
C SER A 59 -14.91 -11.10 -0.98
N ALA A 60 -15.91 -11.06 -1.86
CA ALA A 60 -16.44 -12.24 -2.55
C ALA A 60 -15.38 -12.93 -3.44
N LYS A 61 -14.31 -12.21 -3.81
CA LYS A 61 -13.18 -12.72 -4.58
C LYS A 61 -11.91 -12.94 -3.71
N GLY A 62 -12.03 -12.86 -2.39
CA GLY A 62 -10.91 -13.04 -1.45
C GLY A 62 -9.92 -11.88 -1.42
N ILE A 63 -10.31 -10.70 -1.89
CA ILE A 63 -9.48 -9.49 -1.90
C ILE A 63 -9.79 -8.63 -0.69
N SER A 64 -8.76 -8.18 0.02
CA SER A 64 -8.87 -7.24 1.13
C SER A 64 -8.73 -5.81 0.64
N LEU A 65 -9.77 -4.98 0.82
CA LEU A 65 -9.70 -3.55 0.53
C LEU A 65 -9.50 -2.74 1.81
N TRP A 66 -8.56 -1.79 1.74
CA TRP A 66 -8.25 -0.88 2.85
C TRP A 66 -8.72 0.55 2.53
N PRO A 67 -9.29 1.25 3.54
CA PRO A 67 -9.69 2.64 3.37
C PRO A 67 -8.48 3.55 3.35
N GLY A 68 -8.46 4.48 2.43
CA GLY A 68 -7.40 5.48 2.31
C GLY A 68 -7.90 6.75 1.64
N ILE A 69 -7.06 7.77 1.68
CA ILE A 69 -7.30 9.05 1.02
C ILE A 69 -5.96 9.59 0.50
N GLU A 70 -5.95 10.16 -0.71
CA GLU A 70 -4.82 10.92 -1.23
C GLU A 70 -5.11 12.41 -1.08
N LEU A 71 -4.26 13.12 -0.35
CA LEU A 71 -4.46 14.52 0.03
C LEU A 71 -3.49 15.44 -0.69
N ASP A 72 -3.98 16.60 -1.14
CA ASP A 72 -3.11 17.73 -1.49
C ASP A 72 -2.57 18.36 -0.21
N ILE A 73 -1.26 18.31 -0.03
CA ILE A 73 -0.56 18.85 1.13
C ILE A 73 0.33 20.00 0.69
N ARG A 74 0.19 21.18 1.32
CA ARG A 74 1.12 22.28 1.16
C ARG A 74 2.30 22.10 2.10
N GLY A 75 3.48 21.89 1.53
CA GLY A 75 4.72 21.79 2.26
C GLY A 75 5.18 23.14 2.83
N LYS A 76 6.16 23.10 3.74
CA LYS A 76 6.76 24.28 4.36
C LYS A 76 7.32 25.29 3.35
N SER A 77 7.77 24.82 2.18
CA SER A 77 8.23 25.66 1.08
C SER A 77 7.11 26.32 0.26
N GLY A 78 5.84 26.01 0.57
CA GLY A 78 4.66 26.45 -0.20
C GLY A 78 4.33 25.56 -1.41
N VAL A 79 5.16 24.55 -1.71
CA VAL A 79 4.89 23.60 -2.80
C VAL A 79 3.78 22.64 -2.35
N VAL A 80 2.83 22.40 -3.25
CA VAL A 80 1.77 21.40 -3.02
C VAL A 80 2.19 20.06 -3.60
N GLY A 81 2.09 19.01 -2.78
CA GLY A 81 2.35 17.63 -3.18
C GLY A 81 1.28 16.68 -2.64
N HIS A 82 1.31 15.43 -3.08
CA HIS A 82 0.36 14.42 -2.66
C HIS A 82 0.91 13.58 -1.50
N VAL A 83 0.03 13.30 -0.54
CA VAL A 83 0.29 12.39 0.59
C VAL A 83 -0.92 11.49 0.78
N ILE A 84 -0.67 10.20 0.89
CA ILE A 84 -1.68 9.17 1.09
C ILE A 84 -1.69 8.76 2.55
N VAL A 85 -2.89 8.61 3.11
CA VAL A 85 -3.11 7.99 4.41
C VAL A 85 -4.00 6.77 4.20
N ILE A 86 -3.58 5.61 4.72
CA ILE A 86 -4.31 4.33 4.64
C ILE A 86 -4.54 3.85 6.06
N ALA A 87 -5.78 3.56 6.42
CA ALA A 87 -6.15 3.13 7.77
C ALA A 87 -6.55 1.66 7.84
N ASP A 88 -6.55 1.12 9.06
CA ASP A 88 -7.08 -0.20 9.35
C ASP A 88 -8.58 -0.26 8.97
N PRO A 89 -9.00 -1.19 8.10
CA PRO A 89 -10.39 -1.29 7.65
C PRO A 89 -11.40 -1.59 8.77
N VAL A 90 -10.94 -2.08 9.92
CA VAL A 90 -11.79 -2.27 11.11
C VAL A 90 -12.37 -0.93 11.59
N TYR A 91 -11.66 0.17 11.37
CA TYR A 91 -12.04 1.53 11.82
C TYR A 91 -12.55 2.42 10.68
N VAL A 92 -13.10 1.84 9.62
CA VAL A 92 -13.50 2.57 8.39
C VAL A 92 -14.50 3.69 8.64
N GLU A 93 -15.46 3.52 9.56
CA GLU A 93 -16.43 4.56 9.92
C GLU A 93 -15.71 5.76 10.56
N GLN A 94 -14.86 5.49 11.53
CA GLN A 94 -14.08 6.52 12.23
C GLN A 94 -13.11 7.23 11.29
N PHE A 95 -12.46 6.48 10.39
CA PHE A 95 -11.63 7.05 9.33
C PHE A 95 -12.45 7.98 8.40
N SER A 96 -13.67 7.57 8.05
CA SER A 96 -14.59 8.38 7.24
C SER A 96 -14.94 9.70 7.96
N ASP A 97 -15.24 9.64 9.25
CA ASP A 97 -15.58 10.83 10.06
C ASP A 97 -14.39 11.81 10.10
N VAL A 98 -13.17 11.29 10.31
CA VAL A 98 -11.95 12.10 10.28
C VAL A 98 -11.74 12.77 8.93
N CYS A 99 -11.86 12.00 7.82
CA CYS A 99 -11.71 12.53 6.48
C CYS A 99 -12.74 13.61 6.16
N ASN A 100 -14.03 13.37 6.48
CA ASN A 100 -15.12 14.30 6.23
C ASN A 100 -15.02 15.55 7.12
N GLY A 101 -14.55 15.41 8.35
CA GLY A 101 -14.27 16.53 9.25
C GLY A 101 -13.11 17.42 8.78
N MET A 102 -12.10 16.81 8.14
CA MET A 102 -10.93 17.50 7.60
C MET A 102 -11.22 18.18 6.26
N VAL A 103 -11.86 17.45 5.31
CA VAL A 103 -12.11 17.94 3.94
C VAL A 103 -13.40 18.75 3.90
N GLN A 104 -13.32 20.01 4.32
CA GLN A 104 -14.43 20.96 4.35
C GLN A 104 -14.41 21.88 3.12
N CYS A 105 -14.63 21.32 1.92
CA CYS A 105 -14.68 22.10 0.68
C CYS A 105 -15.83 21.65 -0.21
N THR A 106 -16.27 22.54 -1.10
CA THR A 106 -17.36 22.25 -2.06
C THR A 106 -16.88 21.31 -3.16
N HIS A 107 -15.63 21.44 -3.57
CA HIS A 107 -15.04 20.60 -4.61
C HIS A 107 -13.65 20.10 -4.20
N PRO A 108 -13.31 18.82 -4.42
CA PRO A 108 -12.00 18.27 -4.08
C PRO A 108 -10.79 19.01 -4.68
N ASP A 109 -10.95 19.71 -5.82
CA ASP A 109 -9.88 20.53 -6.41
C ASP A 109 -9.49 21.73 -5.53
N ASP A 110 -10.39 22.21 -4.67
CA ASP A 110 -10.19 23.41 -3.85
C ASP A 110 -9.52 23.09 -2.50
N PHE A 111 -9.38 21.81 -2.17
CA PHE A 111 -8.81 21.39 -0.90
C PHE A 111 -7.29 21.30 -0.94
N VAL A 112 -6.65 21.95 0.02
CA VAL A 112 -5.21 21.80 0.32
C VAL A 112 -5.04 21.89 1.82
N LEU A 113 -4.39 20.89 2.43
CA LEU A 113 -4.08 20.87 3.86
C LEU A 113 -2.63 21.34 4.08
N GLU A 114 -2.41 22.12 5.12
CA GLU A 114 -1.04 22.49 5.55
C GLU A 114 -0.33 21.27 6.16
N TRP A 115 0.95 21.11 5.86
CA TRP A 115 1.75 19.92 6.22
C TRP A 115 1.75 19.61 7.73
N ASP A 116 1.75 20.65 8.59
CA ASP A 116 1.77 20.51 10.04
C ASP A 116 0.41 20.07 10.63
N LYS A 117 -0.66 20.15 9.85
CA LYS A 117 -2.01 19.72 10.26
C LYS A 117 -2.29 18.25 10.02
N LEU A 118 -1.52 17.59 9.16
CA LEU A 118 -1.79 16.19 8.80
C LEU A 118 -1.61 15.27 10.02
N ALA A 119 -0.53 15.42 10.76
CA ALA A 119 -0.29 14.63 11.97
C ALA A 119 -1.35 14.92 13.05
N ASP A 120 -1.67 16.20 13.29
CA ASP A 120 -2.74 16.60 14.23
C ASP A 120 -4.09 15.96 13.91
N THR A 121 -4.36 15.74 12.60
CA THR A 121 -5.62 15.16 12.14
C THR A 121 -5.72 13.66 12.43
N PHE A 122 -4.65 12.89 12.23
CA PHE A 122 -4.71 11.43 12.28
C PHE A 122 -4.11 10.82 13.55
N VAL A 123 -3.14 11.48 14.19
CA VAL A 123 -2.53 10.98 15.44
C VAL A 123 -3.54 11.07 16.59
N GLY A 124 -3.63 10.02 17.40
CA GLY A 124 -4.54 9.98 18.55
C GLY A 124 -5.99 9.63 18.23
N GLN A 125 -6.32 9.32 16.98
CA GLN A 125 -7.68 8.94 16.57
C GLN A 125 -8.10 7.52 17.03
N GLY A 126 -7.18 6.75 17.63
CA GLY A 126 -7.48 5.41 18.15
C GLY A 126 -7.46 4.29 17.11
N PHE A 127 -6.97 4.55 15.91
CA PHE A 127 -6.73 3.54 14.88
C PHE A 127 -5.33 3.62 14.30
N ASP A 128 -4.82 2.48 13.85
CA ASP A 128 -3.54 2.40 13.15
C ASP A 128 -3.68 2.86 11.69
N PHE A 129 -2.64 3.51 11.17
CA PHE A 129 -2.58 3.97 9.79
C PHE A 129 -1.15 3.96 9.22
N ILE A 130 -1.04 4.05 7.90
CA ILE A 130 0.19 4.18 7.14
C ILE A 130 0.17 5.51 6.41
N VAL A 131 1.30 6.20 6.35
CA VAL A 131 1.48 7.42 5.55
C VAL A 131 2.41 7.12 4.37
N MET A 132 2.02 7.52 3.16
CA MET A 132 2.83 7.43 1.95
C MET A 132 2.89 8.80 1.28
N SER A 133 4.09 9.38 1.14
CA SER A 133 4.27 10.67 0.50
C SER A 133 4.94 10.53 -0.87
N HIS A 134 4.47 11.28 -1.87
CA HIS A 134 5.14 11.34 -3.15
C HIS A 134 6.54 11.91 -3.00
N TYR A 135 7.53 11.21 -3.58
CA TYR A 135 8.94 11.47 -3.28
C TYR A 135 9.67 12.30 -4.31
N ARG A 136 10.39 13.31 -3.83
CA ARG A 136 11.30 14.15 -4.60
C ARG A 136 12.66 14.24 -3.91
N PRO A 137 13.66 13.42 -4.32
CA PRO A 137 14.93 13.31 -3.59
C PRO A 137 15.82 14.55 -3.69
N PHE A 138 15.82 15.26 -4.85
CA PHE A 138 16.75 16.34 -5.11
C PHE A 138 16.07 17.52 -5.81
N LYS A 139 16.70 18.69 -5.73
CA LYS A 139 16.29 19.91 -6.44
C LYS A 139 16.13 19.62 -7.94
N GLY A 140 14.97 19.91 -8.51
CA GLY A 140 14.68 19.75 -9.93
C GLY A 140 14.42 18.32 -10.42
N LYS A 141 14.52 17.30 -9.57
CA LYS A 141 14.17 15.92 -9.91
C LYS A 141 13.01 15.42 -9.06
N SER A 142 11.99 14.86 -9.70
CA SER A 142 10.89 14.21 -9.03
C SER A 142 10.82 12.75 -9.46
N PHE A 143 10.58 11.85 -8.52
CA PHE A 143 10.33 10.43 -8.79
C PHE A 143 8.83 10.12 -8.88
N LYS A 144 8.00 11.03 -8.50
CA LYS A 144 6.55 10.98 -8.62
C LYS A 144 6.01 12.37 -8.98
N ASP A 145 4.92 12.42 -9.72
CA ASP A 145 4.21 13.67 -10.01
C ASP A 145 3.67 14.27 -8.71
N LYS A 146 3.59 15.59 -8.65
CA LYS A 146 3.16 16.34 -7.45
C LYS A 146 3.84 15.87 -6.15
N ALA A 147 5.15 15.66 -6.20
CA ALA A 147 5.93 15.29 -5.04
C ALA A 147 6.37 16.53 -4.25
N LEU A 148 6.28 16.46 -2.92
CA LEU A 148 6.88 17.45 -2.04
C LEU A 148 8.41 17.49 -2.18
N PRO A 149 9.05 18.66 -2.05
CA PRO A 149 10.50 18.76 -1.92
C PRO A 149 11.03 17.87 -0.78
N TYR A 150 12.28 17.42 -0.90
CA TYR A 150 12.90 16.54 0.10
C TYR A 150 12.80 17.13 1.53
N ALA A 151 13.14 18.42 1.70
CA ALA A 151 13.08 19.06 3.01
C ALA A 151 11.66 19.11 3.60
N ASP A 152 10.63 19.34 2.76
CA ASP A 152 9.23 19.32 3.18
C ASP A 152 8.77 17.91 3.56
N ASN A 153 9.20 16.90 2.81
CA ASN A 153 8.94 15.50 3.14
C ASN A 153 9.58 15.08 4.47
N GLN A 154 10.80 15.55 4.75
CA GLN A 154 11.44 15.28 6.04
C GLN A 154 10.73 16.02 7.20
N ALA A 155 10.31 17.26 6.99
CA ALA A 155 9.52 18.00 7.98
C ALA A 155 8.19 17.33 8.26
N LEU A 156 7.49 16.89 7.20
CA LEU A 156 6.24 16.14 7.31
C LEU A 156 6.43 14.81 8.07
N LYS A 157 7.46 14.02 7.73
CA LYS A 157 7.78 12.78 8.45
C LYS A 157 8.06 13.04 9.93
N ALA A 158 8.80 14.11 10.24
CA ALA A 158 9.15 14.46 11.61
C ALA A 158 7.96 14.99 12.44
N SER A 159 6.83 15.35 11.82
CA SER A 159 5.61 15.73 12.55
C SER A 159 4.83 14.53 13.10
N PHE A 160 5.11 13.33 12.60
CA PHE A 160 4.50 12.09 13.10
C PHE A 160 5.34 11.46 14.21
N PRO A 161 4.70 10.68 15.14
CA PRO A 161 5.42 9.80 16.05
C PRO A 161 6.38 8.86 15.29
N VAL A 162 7.52 8.55 15.91
CA VAL A 162 8.60 7.73 15.29
C VAL A 162 8.08 6.34 14.87
N GLU A 163 7.13 5.80 15.62
CA GLU A 163 6.50 4.50 15.36
C GLU A 163 5.49 4.53 14.21
N THR A 164 5.09 5.71 13.70
CA THR A 164 4.17 5.80 12.58
C THR A 164 4.84 5.27 11.30
N PRO A 165 4.27 4.27 10.64
CA PRO A 165 4.77 3.77 9.38
C PRO A 165 4.69 4.86 8.29
N PHE A 166 5.81 5.46 7.97
CA PHE A 166 5.93 6.54 6.99
C PHE A 166 6.85 6.13 5.85
N PHE A 167 6.31 6.08 4.65
CA PHE A 167 7.00 5.67 3.44
C PHE A 167 6.99 6.76 2.38
N PHE A 168 7.90 6.62 1.42
CA PHE A 168 7.90 7.45 0.24
C PHE A 168 7.41 6.66 -0.97
N GLU A 169 6.64 7.29 -1.85
CA GLU A 169 6.10 6.63 -3.03
C GLU A 169 6.88 7.03 -4.29
N PRO A 170 7.61 6.09 -4.91
CA PRO A 170 8.17 6.26 -6.25
C PRO A 170 7.14 5.93 -7.33
N SER A 171 7.36 6.41 -8.56
CA SER A 171 6.43 6.19 -9.66
C SER A 171 6.52 4.80 -10.32
N ASN A 172 7.50 3.97 -9.96
CA ASN A 172 7.67 2.61 -10.49
C ASN A 172 8.72 1.81 -9.72
N LEU A 173 8.74 0.48 -9.92
CA LEU A 173 9.66 -0.44 -9.24
C LEU A 173 11.14 -0.14 -9.48
N LYS A 174 11.53 0.34 -10.67
CA LYS A 174 12.94 0.70 -10.94
C LYS A 174 13.40 1.85 -10.03
N ARG A 175 12.56 2.87 -9.84
CA ARG A 175 12.85 3.99 -8.96
C ARG A 175 12.82 3.59 -7.51
N ALA A 176 11.90 2.69 -7.12
CA ALA A 176 11.89 2.08 -5.80
C ALA A 176 13.23 1.39 -5.49
N GLY A 177 13.76 0.60 -6.41
CA GLY A 177 15.06 -0.04 -6.24
C GLY A 177 16.21 0.94 -6.02
N ILE A 178 16.19 2.11 -6.70
CA ILE A 178 17.17 3.18 -6.46
C ILE A 178 17.01 3.75 -5.06
N MET A 179 15.76 4.03 -4.62
CA MET A 179 15.48 4.55 -3.29
C MET A 179 15.94 3.59 -2.18
N TYR A 180 15.72 2.29 -2.38
CA TYR A 180 16.25 1.29 -1.46
C TYR A 180 17.77 1.25 -1.38
N ALA A 181 18.45 1.36 -2.51
CA ALA A 181 19.91 1.44 -2.53
C ALA A 181 20.43 2.66 -1.76
N ASP A 182 19.65 3.74 -1.74
CA ASP A 182 19.94 4.96 -0.98
C ASP A 182 19.43 4.90 0.49
N GLY A 183 18.91 3.76 0.94
CA GLY A 183 18.40 3.57 2.31
C GLY A 183 17.07 4.26 2.60
N VAL A 184 16.28 4.54 1.56
CA VAL A 184 14.98 5.22 1.69
C VAL A 184 13.84 4.19 1.72
N ASP A 185 13.04 4.21 2.79
CA ASP A 185 11.86 3.37 2.92
C ASP A 185 10.77 3.80 1.92
N CYS A 186 10.36 2.89 1.05
CA CYS A 186 9.35 3.20 0.06
C CYS A 186 8.32 2.08 -0.12
N LEU A 187 7.11 2.50 -0.48
CA LEU A 187 6.02 1.65 -0.94
C LEU A 187 5.54 2.17 -2.30
N ILE A 188 5.03 1.30 -3.13
CA ILE A 188 4.53 1.66 -4.46
C ILE A 188 3.10 1.17 -4.63
N GLY A 189 2.27 2.03 -5.22
CA GLY A 189 0.95 1.68 -5.72
C GLY A 189 0.84 1.90 -7.23
N SER A 190 -0.29 1.54 -7.82
CA SER A 190 -0.51 1.68 -9.27
C SER A 190 -0.68 3.14 -9.68
N ASP A 191 -1.31 3.96 -8.85
CA ASP A 191 -1.79 5.31 -9.21
C ASP A 191 -2.52 5.27 -10.58
N VAL A 192 -3.38 4.25 -10.73
CA VAL A 192 -4.01 3.95 -12.00
C VAL A 192 -4.83 5.13 -12.51
N LYS A 193 -4.51 5.59 -13.71
CA LYS A 193 -5.19 6.71 -14.40
C LYS A 193 -6.24 6.25 -15.40
N ASP A 194 -6.17 4.99 -15.81
CA ASP A 194 -7.05 4.33 -16.76
C ASP A 194 -7.11 2.85 -16.42
N TRP A 195 -8.22 2.39 -15.92
CA TRP A 195 -8.42 1.01 -15.49
C TRP A 195 -8.26 -0.01 -16.61
N SER A 196 -8.48 0.37 -17.87
CA SER A 196 -8.23 -0.51 -19.02
C SER A 196 -6.75 -0.91 -19.16
N LYS A 197 -5.83 -0.14 -18.55
CA LYS A 197 -4.39 -0.36 -18.57
C LYS A 197 -3.84 -0.89 -17.25
N TYR A 198 -4.69 -1.27 -16.33
CA TYR A 198 -4.27 -1.72 -15.01
C TYR A 198 -3.31 -2.93 -15.04
N CYS A 199 -3.48 -3.83 -15.99
CA CYS A 199 -2.57 -4.99 -16.18
C CYS A 199 -1.12 -4.60 -16.51
N GLU A 200 -0.87 -3.38 -16.99
CA GLU A 200 0.46 -2.84 -17.28
C GLU A 200 1.16 -2.29 -16.02
N CYS A 201 0.44 -2.14 -14.90
CA CYS A 201 1.00 -1.60 -13.68
C CYS A 201 1.98 -2.58 -13.04
N SER A 202 3.14 -2.06 -12.64
CA SER A 202 4.13 -2.84 -11.88
C SER A 202 3.80 -2.74 -10.39
N LEU A 203 3.27 -3.81 -9.81
CA LEU A 203 2.89 -3.88 -8.40
C LEU A 203 3.91 -4.68 -7.58
N PRO A 204 4.13 -4.32 -6.31
CA PRO A 204 4.93 -5.13 -5.41
C PRO A 204 4.22 -6.43 -5.05
N GLU A 205 5.03 -7.43 -4.71
CA GLU A 205 4.54 -8.73 -4.26
C GLU A 205 4.98 -8.99 -2.82
N ILE A 206 4.05 -9.45 -1.99
CA ILE A 206 4.36 -9.95 -0.66
C ILE A 206 4.46 -11.47 -0.72
N LYS A 207 5.57 -12.02 -0.23
CA LYS A 207 5.79 -13.47 -0.15
C LYS A 207 4.99 -14.13 0.96
N LEU A 208 4.76 -13.41 2.05
CA LEU A 208 3.99 -13.90 3.18
C LEU A 208 2.51 -13.64 2.98
N GLU A 209 1.67 -14.57 3.41
CA GLU A 209 0.23 -14.36 3.45
C GLU A 209 -0.10 -13.36 4.57
N VAL A 210 -0.65 -12.22 4.18
CA VAL A 210 -1.11 -11.16 5.10
C VAL A 210 -2.64 -11.21 5.14
N LYS A 211 -3.19 -11.45 6.32
CA LYS A 211 -4.65 -11.60 6.54
C LYS A 211 -5.29 -10.39 7.19
N SER A 212 -4.49 -9.47 7.73
CA SER A 212 -5.00 -8.27 8.39
C SER A 212 -4.05 -7.09 8.24
N PHE A 213 -4.61 -5.88 8.42
CA PHE A 213 -3.84 -4.65 8.44
C PHE A 213 -2.74 -4.68 9.51
N ASN A 214 -3.05 -5.17 10.71
CA ASN A 214 -2.07 -5.30 11.79
C ASN A 214 -0.91 -6.24 11.47
N GLN A 215 -1.16 -7.36 10.77
CA GLN A 215 -0.07 -8.22 10.30
C GLN A 215 0.83 -7.50 9.32
N PHE A 216 0.26 -6.71 8.41
CA PHE A 216 1.03 -5.90 7.49
C PHE A 216 1.88 -4.85 8.21
N LEU A 217 1.31 -4.14 9.19
CA LEU A 217 2.05 -3.18 10.01
C LEU A 217 3.21 -3.82 10.78
N LEU A 218 3.00 -5.02 11.32
CA LEU A 218 4.08 -5.76 11.99
C LEU A 218 5.23 -6.10 11.04
N LEU A 219 4.92 -6.49 9.80
CA LEU A 219 5.95 -6.71 8.78
C LEU A 219 6.70 -5.42 8.46
N LEU A 220 5.99 -4.32 8.27
CA LEU A 220 6.60 -3.02 7.96
C LEU A 220 7.49 -2.50 9.10
N ARG A 221 7.06 -2.65 10.36
CA ARG A 221 7.78 -2.13 11.53
C ARG A 221 9.00 -2.95 11.92
N LYS A 222 8.97 -4.27 11.71
CA LYS A 222 10.01 -5.18 12.24
C LYS A 222 11.00 -5.67 11.20
N THR A 223 10.71 -5.53 9.93
CA THR A 223 11.56 -6.09 8.88
C THR A 223 11.61 -5.18 7.64
N PRO A 224 12.38 -4.08 7.66
CA PRO A 224 12.65 -3.31 6.45
C PRO A 224 13.14 -4.18 5.28
N GLU A 225 13.83 -5.28 5.58
CA GLU A 225 14.27 -6.28 4.60
C GLU A 225 13.11 -7.00 3.90
N VAL A 226 11.94 -7.13 4.54
CA VAL A 226 10.74 -7.70 3.89
C VAL A 226 10.32 -6.85 2.68
N LEU A 227 10.41 -5.53 2.79
CA LEU A 227 10.17 -4.63 1.66
C LEU A 227 11.22 -4.78 0.57
N LYS A 228 12.49 -5.00 0.91
CA LYS A 228 13.53 -5.31 -0.09
C LYS A 228 13.19 -6.61 -0.84
N SER A 229 12.78 -7.65 -0.12
CA SER A 229 12.40 -8.92 -0.75
C SER A 229 11.13 -8.80 -1.60
N VAL A 230 10.21 -7.92 -1.25
CA VAL A 230 9.00 -7.60 -2.03
C VAL A 230 9.36 -6.94 -3.36
N MET A 231 10.41 -6.14 -3.38
CA MET A 231 10.85 -5.38 -4.55
C MET A 231 11.87 -6.12 -5.42
N ASP A 232 12.53 -7.14 -4.87
CA ASP A 232 13.54 -7.91 -5.58
C ASP A 232 12.93 -9.11 -6.31
N LYS A 233 12.58 -8.90 -7.57
CA LYS A 233 12.03 -9.96 -8.44
C LYS A 233 12.99 -11.14 -8.67
N LYS A 234 14.28 -11.01 -8.38
CA LYS A 234 15.28 -12.06 -8.64
C LYS A 234 15.25 -13.17 -7.58
N THR A 235 14.59 -12.99 -6.45
CA THR A 235 14.72 -13.88 -5.30
C THR A 235 13.58 -14.88 -5.12
N SER A 236 12.54 -14.87 -5.93
CA SER A 236 11.41 -15.77 -5.74
C SER A 236 11.36 -16.96 -6.69
N GLU A 237 12.51 -17.60 -6.95
CA GLU A 237 12.46 -18.95 -7.50
C GLU A 237 11.87 -19.89 -6.45
N GLN A 238 10.67 -20.34 -6.71
CA GLN A 238 10.00 -21.37 -5.93
C GLN A 238 10.48 -22.71 -6.44
N VAL A 239 11.07 -23.51 -5.56
CA VAL A 239 11.39 -24.90 -5.80
C VAL A 239 10.33 -25.75 -5.13
N GLU A 240 9.66 -26.63 -5.84
CA GLU A 240 8.78 -27.62 -5.25
C GLU A 240 9.60 -28.83 -4.77
N ILE A 241 9.59 -29.08 -3.46
CA ILE A 241 10.16 -30.31 -2.91
C ILE A 241 9.04 -31.34 -2.80
N THR A 242 9.25 -32.49 -3.41
CA THR A 242 8.34 -33.63 -3.30
C THR A 242 9.01 -34.74 -2.50
N LEU A 243 8.37 -35.14 -1.43
CA LEU A 243 8.77 -36.28 -0.61
C LEU A 243 7.87 -37.48 -0.91
N PHE A 244 8.46 -38.66 -0.92
CA PHE A 244 7.77 -39.91 -1.09
C PHE A 244 7.99 -40.80 0.12
N ASP A 245 6.93 -41.42 0.61
CA ASP A 245 6.97 -42.50 1.59
C ASP A 245 6.04 -43.64 1.09
N GLY A 246 6.62 -44.62 0.41
CA GLY A 246 5.86 -45.59 -0.37
C GLY A 246 5.01 -44.92 -1.44
N ASP A 247 3.70 -45.13 -1.41
CA ASP A 247 2.76 -44.48 -2.32
C ASP A 247 2.31 -43.09 -1.88
N ALA A 248 2.68 -42.66 -0.66
CA ALA A 248 2.34 -41.33 -0.15
C ALA A 248 3.26 -40.28 -0.76
N LYS A 249 2.65 -39.19 -1.26
CA LYS A 249 3.33 -38.06 -1.85
C LYS A 249 3.01 -36.79 -1.04
N LEU A 250 4.03 -36.09 -0.56
CA LEU A 250 3.93 -34.77 0.03
C LEU A 250 4.72 -33.77 -0.81
N ALA A 251 4.04 -32.79 -1.38
CA ALA A 251 4.68 -31.70 -2.13
C ALA A 251 4.47 -30.37 -1.41
N PHE A 252 5.52 -29.56 -1.29
CA PHE A 252 5.45 -28.23 -0.70
C PHE A 252 6.46 -27.28 -1.35
N PRO A 253 6.11 -25.98 -1.45
CA PRO A 253 7.01 -24.98 -2.01
C PRO A 253 8.11 -24.61 -1.02
N VAL A 254 9.32 -24.45 -1.52
CA VAL A 254 10.47 -23.89 -0.80
C VAL A 254 10.98 -22.70 -1.60
N TYR A 255 11.26 -21.61 -0.91
CA TYR A 255 11.81 -20.41 -1.53
C TYR A 255 13.32 -20.37 -1.35
N ASN A 256 14.03 -19.73 -2.27
CA ASN A 256 15.50 -19.65 -2.25
C ASN A 256 16.07 -18.67 -1.21
N ASP A 257 15.25 -18.11 -0.34
CA ASP A 257 15.67 -17.25 0.78
C ASP A 257 15.53 -18.00 2.13
N VAL A 258 14.51 -17.69 2.91
CA VAL A 258 14.29 -18.33 4.22
C VAL A 258 12.97 -19.09 4.21
N THR A 259 13.06 -20.41 4.40
CA THR A 259 11.89 -21.26 4.63
C THR A 259 11.92 -21.78 6.07
N ILE A 260 10.83 -21.54 6.83
CA ILE A 260 10.72 -21.99 8.21
C ILE A 260 9.73 -23.14 8.30
N VAL A 261 10.17 -24.28 8.83
CA VAL A 261 9.32 -25.48 9.03
C VAL A 261 8.86 -25.53 10.48
N PHE A 262 7.55 -25.41 10.68
CA PHE A 262 6.91 -25.52 11.99
C PHE A 262 6.28 -26.90 12.20
N GLY A 263 6.20 -27.33 13.45
CA GLY A 263 5.49 -28.54 13.84
C GLY A 263 5.83 -28.98 15.26
N ALA A 264 4.94 -29.75 15.87
CA ALA A 264 5.16 -30.34 17.20
C ALA A 264 6.35 -31.31 17.21
N LYS A 265 6.80 -31.73 18.41
CA LYS A 265 7.81 -32.76 18.55
C LYS A 265 7.29 -34.08 17.93
N GLY A 266 8.11 -34.73 17.11
CA GLY A 266 7.75 -35.99 16.45
C GLY A 266 7.08 -35.87 15.09
N THR A 267 6.87 -34.67 14.55
CA THR A 267 6.21 -34.46 13.23
C THR A 267 7.15 -34.61 12.03
N GLY A 268 8.35 -35.16 12.19
CA GLY A 268 9.24 -35.44 11.06
C GLY A 268 10.06 -34.26 10.55
N LYS A 269 10.04 -33.04 11.20
CA LYS A 269 10.79 -31.87 10.73
C LYS A 269 12.28 -32.14 10.47
N THR A 270 12.94 -32.89 11.35
CA THR A 270 14.36 -33.24 11.20
C THR A 270 14.61 -34.19 10.04
N ALA A 271 13.67 -35.07 9.74
CA ALA A 271 13.76 -35.98 8.59
C ALA A 271 13.62 -35.22 7.28
N LEU A 272 12.80 -34.15 7.27
CA LEU A 272 12.61 -33.26 6.13
C LEU A 272 13.89 -32.46 5.79
N LEU A 273 14.72 -32.15 6.78
CA LEU A 273 15.92 -31.30 6.65
C LEU A 273 17.21 -32.11 6.46
N LYS A 274 17.15 -33.43 6.50
CA LYS A 274 18.27 -34.35 6.23
C LYS A 274 18.24 -34.87 4.79
#